data_2c756e4b2065b1200b7573722dcaf97e
#
_entry.id   2c756e4b2065b1200b7573722dcaf97e
#
_cell.length_a   1.000
_cell.length_b   1.000
_cell.length_c   1.000
_cell.angle_alpha   90.00
_cell.angle_beta   90.00
_cell.angle_gamma   90.00
#
_symmetry.space_group_name_H-M   'P 1'
#
loop_
_entity.id
_entity.type
_entity.pdbx_description
1 polymer ?
#
loop_
_entity_poly.entity_id
_entity_poly.type
_entity_poly.pdbx_seq_one_letter_code
_entity_poly.pdbx_strand_id
1 'polypeptide(L)'
;MLRWNLLLRPFLFSLLLAPTTTAMAQPTKPKVVLYKDRLAAAFDTVDCVKNVVKINPLLFFRGEIPIYFERAITPRLSIEAGIGFTLRNYVALSFTGNDADEFGAGTEIVPRPSFHVGFRHYFTDDLEPQGGYVQLGFSHLTYTKDIRTKGPTGEFSDVVLRDERTYNDVRSYIGYQLLSSNSNWMWDVYGGVAYRDRYNVIVNERLDLTTDPIRYTYTVDKSKDQTVAFFLGVKVGMGF
;
A
#
# COMPACT_ATOMS: atom_id res chain seq x y z
N MET A 1 -21.41 -82.24 -31.52
CA MET A 1 -20.15 -81.72 -30.87
C MET A 1 -19.51 -80.79 -31.89
N LEU A 2 -19.56 -79.50 -31.60
CA LEU A 2 -19.33 -78.36 -32.53
C LEU A 2 -17.82 -78.09 -32.74
N ARG A 3 -17.48 -77.96 -34.00
CA ARG A 3 -16.16 -77.50 -34.49
C ARG A 3 -16.07 -75.97 -34.33
N TRP A 4 -15.21 -75.50 -33.43
CA TRP A 4 -14.96 -74.05 -33.17
C TRP A 4 -13.47 -73.70 -33.24
N ASN A 5 -12.70 -74.19 -34.18
CA ASN A 5 -11.25 -73.97 -34.21
C ASN A 5 -10.69 -73.56 -35.59
N LEU A 6 -11.49 -72.91 -36.46
CA LEU A 6 -11.02 -72.57 -37.82
C LEU A 6 -11.08 -71.08 -38.21
N LEU A 7 -11.50 -70.18 -37.31
CA LEU A 7 -11.66 -68.76 -37.67
C LEU A 7 -10.65 -67.81 -36.97
N LEU A 8 -9.71 -68.32 -36.14
CA LEU A 8 -8.75 -67.48 -35.41
C LEU A 8 -7.34 -67.41 -36.01
N ARG A 9 -7.08 -68.15 -37.10
CA ARG A 9 -5.76 -68.21 -37.72
C ARG A 9 -5.38 -67.09 -38.70
N PRO A 10 -6.29 -66.42 -39.43
CA PRO A 10 -5.85 -65.29 -40.27
C PRO A 10 -5.66 -63.95 -39.56
N PHE A 11 -6.15 -63.81 -38.31
CA PHE A 11 -6.05 -62.50 -37.63
C PHE A 11 -4.68 -62.25 -36.95
N LEU A 12 -3.92 -63.31 -36.70
CA LEU A 12 -2.59 -63.19 -36.05
C LEU A 12 -1.46 -62.91 -37.04
N PHE A 13 -1.70 -63.10 -38.36
CA PHE A 13 -0.66 -62.83 -39.36
C PHE A 13 -0.70 -61.39 -39.91
N SER A 14 -1.80 -60.65 -39.74
CA SER A 14 -1.94 -59.25 -40.18
C SER A 14 -1.38 -58.27 -39.19
N LEU A 15 -1.03 -58.68 -37.98
CA LEU A 15 -0.49 -57.77 -36.95
C LEU A 15 1.05 -57.61 -37.00
N LEU A 16 1.71 -58.34 -37.91
CA LEU A 16 3.19 -58.32 -38.01
C LEU A 16 3.72 -57.51 -39.19
N LEU A 17 2.84 -56.87 -39.96
CA LEU A 17 3.20 -55.95 -41.06
C LEU A 17 2.72 -54.53 -40.78
N ALA A 18 2.87 -54.06 -39.51
CA ALA A 18 2.81 -52.61 -39.23
C ALA A 18 4.05 -51.97 -39.88
N PRO A 19 3.91 -51.05 -40.83
CA PRO A 19 5.05 -50.32 -41.36
C PRO A 19 5.67 -49.57 -40.21
N THR A 20 6.93 -49.86 -39.87
CA THR A 20 7.74 -49.03 -39.03
C THR A 20 7.94 -47.69 -39.73
N THR A 21 6.97 -46.81 -39.59
CA THR A 21 7.15 -45.41 -39.93
C THR A 21 8.25 -44.91 -38.98
N THR A 22 9.47 -44.87 -39.47
CA THR A 22 10.54 -44.09 -38.86
C THR A 22 10.03 -42.66 -38.81
N ALA A 23 9.55 -42.25 -37.64
CA ALA A 23 9.25 -40.87 -37.37
C ALA A 23 10.57 -40.10 -37.54
N MET A 24 10.78 -39.54 -38.74
CA MET A 24 11.83 -38.55 -38.96
C MET A 24 11.51 -37.43 -37.97
N ALA A 25 12.31 -37.33 -36.89
CA ALA A 25 12.25 -36.19 -35.98
C ALA A 25 12.48 -34.96 -36.83
N GLN A 26 11.40 -34.23 -37.14
CA GLN A 26 11.53 -32.94 -37.81
C GLN A 26 12.43 -32.10 -36.93
N PRO A 27 13.50 -31.45 -37.44
CA PRO A 27 14.31 -30.57 -36.67
C PRO A 27 13.38 -29.52 -36.10
N THR A 28 13.26 -29.50 -34.75
CA THR A 28 12.44 -28.51 -34.03
C THR A 28 12.90 -27.16 -34.45
N LYS A 29 12.04 -26.41 -35.13
CA LYS A 29 12.36 -25.00 -35.48
C LYS A 29 12.80 -24.31 -34.22
N PRO A 30 13.92 -23.55 -34.22
CA PRO A 30 14.37 -22.86 -33.04
C PRO A 30 13.25 -21.94 -32.54
N LYS A 31 12.77 -22.20 -31.32
CA LYS A 31 11.73 -21.38 -30.71
C LYS A 31 12.34 -20.03 -30.39
N VAL A 32 11.93 -18.97 -31.09
CA VAL A 32 12.31 -17.62 -30.78
C VAL A 32 11.66 -17.26 -29.44
N VAL A 33 12.46 -17.16 -28.39
CA VAL A 33 11.99 -16.72 -27.07
C VAL A 33 12.06 -15.21 -27.02
N LEU A 34 10.94 -14.55 -26.81
CA LEU A 34 10.90 -13.10 -26.70
C LEU A 34 11.70 -12.66 -25.46
N TYR A 35 12.30 -11.44 -25.52
CA TYR A 35 13.06 -10.88 -24.41
C TYR A 35 12.27 -10.86 -23.09
N LYS A 36 10.99 -10.46 -23.14
CA LYS A 36 10.10 -10.47 -21.98
C LYS A 36 9.92 -11.86 -21.33
N ASP A 37 9.88 -12.92 -22.14
CA ASP A 37 9.73 -14.29 -21.62
C ASP A 37 11.04 -14.77 -20.97
N ARG A 38 12.19 -14.33 -21.47
CA ARG A 38 13.50 -14.57 -20.83
C ARG A 38 13.61 -13.83 -19.51
N LEU A 39 13.16 -12.58 -19.47
CA LEU A 39 13.17 -11.77 -18.26
C LEU A 39 12.25 -12.37 -17.19
N ALA A 40 11.05 -12.82 -17.56
CA ALA A 40 10.14 -13.49 -16.64
C ALA A 40 10.72 -14.80 -16.10
N ALA A 41 11.33 -15.62 -16.95
CA ALA A 41 12.01 -16.85 -16.52
C ALA A 41 13.22 -16.57 -15.60
N ALA A 42 13.99 -15.51 -15.88
CA ALA A 42 15.11 -15.10 -15.04
C ALA A 42 14.62 -14.59 -13.67
N PHE A 43 13.51 -13.87 -13.60
CA PHE A 43 12.92 -13.41 -12.35
C PHE A 43 12.59 -14.56 -11.39
N ASP A 44 12.15 -15.70 -11.92
CA ASP A 44 11.83 -16.87 -11.11
C ASP A 44 13.05 -17.70 -10.69
N THR A 45 14.13 -17.66 -11.47
CA THR A 45 15.31 -18.55 -11.32
C THR A 45 16.54 -17.87 -10.74
N VAL A 46 16.69 -16.56 -10.92
CA VAL A 46 17.82 -15.78 -10.41
C VAL A 46 17.52 -15.32 -8.99
N ASP A 47 18.50 -15.45 -8.11
CA ASP A 47 18.44 -14.87 -6.77
C ASP A 47 18.60 -13.35 -6.85
N CYS A 48 17.49 -12.64 -6.65
CA CYS A 48 17.39 -11.19 -6.71
C CYS A 48 16.45 -10.66 -5.62
N VAL A 49 16.57 -9.38 -5.30
CA VAL A 49 15.72 -8.73 -4.31
C VAL A 49 14.28 -8.69 -4.81
N LYS A 50 13.40 -9.39 -4.11
CA LYS A 50 11.95 -9.41 -4.42
C LYS A 50 11.09 -8.77 -3.33
N ASN A 51 11.61 -8.72 -2.12
CA ASN A 51 10.91 -8.18 -0.96
C ASN A 51 11.66 -6.96 -0.45
N VAL A 52 10.91 -5.93 -0.05
CA VAL A 52 11.47 -4.70 0.50
C VAL A 52 10.66 -4.26 1.69
N VAL A 53 11.33 -3.96 2.79
CA VAL A 53 10.73 -3.27 3.95
C VAL A 53 11.15 -1.81 3.91
N LYS A 54 10.20 -0.90 4.08
CA LYS A 54 10.42 0.55 3.98
C LYS A 54 9.75 1.30 5.12
N ILE A 55 10.31 2.45 5.45
CA ILE A 55 9.69 3.47 6.30
C ILE A 55 9.62 4.79 5.53
N ASN A 56 8.71 5.67 5.91
CA ASN A 56 8.64 7.02 5.36
C ASN A 56 8.90 8.04 6.47
N PRO A 57 10.13 8.55 6.61
CA PRO A 57 10.47 9.45 7.70
C PRO A 57 9.76 10.82 7.60
N LEU A 58 9.37 11.26 6.39
CA LEU A 58 8.64 12.52 6.24
C LEU A 58 7.23 12.46 6.86
N LEU A 59 6.62 11.29 6.92
CA LEU A 59 5.31 11.12 7.54
C LEU A 59 5.36 11.23 9.08
N PHE A 60 6.55 11.08 9.69
CA PHE A 60 6.69 11.27 11.15
C PHE A 60 6.34 12.70 11.57
N PHE A 61 6.68 13.70 10.76
CA PHE A 61 6.29 15.08 11.00
C PHE A 61 4.77 15.28 10.91
N ARG A 62 4.11 14.42 10.16
CA ARG A 62 2.66 14.38 10.06
C ARG A 62 2.00 13.50 11.12
N GLY A 63 2.79 12.97 12.05
CA GLY A 63 2.31 12.09 13.12
C GLY A 63 1.90 10.70 12.63
N GLU A 64 2.37 10.25 11.49
CA GLU A 64 2.13 8.91 10.98
C GLU A 64 3.44 8.12 10.96
N ILE A 65 3.44 6.93 11.55
CA ILE A 65 4.60 6.04 11.61
C ILE A 65 4.26 4.74 10.90
N PRO A 66 4.33 4.72 9.56
CA PRO A 66 4.03 3.53 8.78
C PRO A 66 5.28 2.69 8.51
N ILE A 67 5.07 1.38 8.48
CA ILE A 67 6.02 0.41 7.95
C ILE A 67 5.38 -0.20 6.71
N TYR A 68 6.10 -0.16 5.59
CA TYR A 68 5.66 -0.70 4.32
C TYR A 68 6.42 -1.97 4.00
N PHE A 69 5.72 -2.93 3.45
CA PHE A 69 6.27 -4.12 2.83
C PHE A 69 5.88 -4.13 1.35
N GLU A 70 6.87 -4.23 0.49
CA GLU A 70 6.67 -4.39 -0.94
C GLU A 70 7.17 -5.75 -1.40
N ARG A 71 6.39 -6.40 -2.26
CA ARG A 71 6.76 -7.64 -2.93
C ARG A 71 6.63 -7.50 -4.43
N ALA A 72 7.72 -7.72 -5.14
CA ALA A 72 7.71 -7.86 -6.59
C ALA A 72 7.03 -9.18 -6.97
N ILE A 73 6.00 -9.09 -7.82
CA ILE A 73 5.26 -10.25 -8.36
C ILE A 73 5.81 -10.64 -9.73
N THR A 74 6.19 -9.63 -10.49
CA THR A 74 6.84 -9.77 -11.80
C THR A 74 7.92 -8.68 -11.91
N PRO A 75 8.80 -8.73 -12.92
CA PRO A 75 9.79 -7.66 -13.15
C PRO A 75 9.19 -6.25 -13.21
N ARG A 76 7.91 -6.14 -13.58
CA ARG A 76 7.25 -4.83 -13.74
C ARG A 76 6.14 -4.57 -12.74
N LEU A 77 5.73 -5.55 -11.94
CA LEU A 77 4.58 -5.41 -11.06
C LEU A 77 4.95 -5.76 -9.63
N SER A 78 4.64 -4.88 -8.69
CA SER A 78 4.73 -5.15 -7.26
C SER A 78 3.45 -4.76 -6.52
N ILE A 79 3.30 -5.34 -5.34
CA ILE A 79 2.27 -5.00 -4.37
C ILE A 79 2.97 -4.43 -3.15
N GLU A 80 2.49 -3.27 -2.69
CA GLU A 80 2.94 -2.64 -1.46
C GLU A 80 1.79 -2.65 -0.44
N ALA A 81 2.07 -3.13 0.76
CA ALA A 81 1.17 -3.03 1.90
C ALA A 81 1.88 -2.29 3.03
N GLY A 82 1.15 -1.46 3.78
CA GLY A 82 1.68 -0.72 4.91
C GLY A 82 0.74 -0.76 6.09
N ILE A 83 1.32 -0.84 7.26
CA ILE A 83 0.61 -0.71 8.54
C ILE A 83 1.38 0.29 9.40
N GLY A 84 0.67 1.02 10.24
CA GLY A 84 1.30 1.99 11.11
C GLY A 84 0.34 2.51 12.17
N PHE A 85 0.80 3.57 12.82
CA PHE A 85 0.01 4.29 13.81
C PHE A 85 0.01 5.77 13.46
N THR A 86 -1.11 6.42 13.76
CA THR A 86 -1.23 7.87 13.75
C THR A 86 -1.06 8.40 15.17
N LEU A 87 -0.35 9.49 15.28
CA LEU A 87 -0.13 10.27 16.50
C LEU A 87 -0.60 11.70 16.25
N ARG A 88 0.05 12.67 16.90
CA ARG A 88 -0.20 14.09 16.68
C ARG A 88 0.31 14.54 15.31
N ASN A 89 -0.53 15.23 14.56
CA ASN A 89 -0.10 15.93 13.36
C ASN A 89 0.54 17.28 13.72
N TYR A 90 1.86 17.40 13.50
CA TYR A 90 2.63 18.61 13.83
C TYR A 90 2.64 19.63 12.69
N VAL A 91 2.28 19.23 11.48
CA VAL A 91 2.52 20.04 10.28
C VAL A 91 1.22 20.25 9.50
N ALA A 92 0.83 21.50 9.39
CA ALA A 92 -0.25 21.94 8.49
C ALA A 92 0.23 22.01 7.04
N LEU A 93 0.87 20.96 6.52
CA LEU A 93 1.29 20.88 5.12
C LEU A 93 0.14 20.40 4.21
N SER A 94 -1.02 20.99 4.36
CA SER A 94 -2.13 20.73 3.48
C SER A 94 -2.42 21.97 2.65
N PHE A 95 -2.37 21.85 1.34
CA PHE A 95 -2.89 22.90 0.43
C PHE A 95 -4.41 23.05 0.53
N THR A 96 -5.06 22.16 1.30
CA THR A 96 -6.53 22.07 1.43
C THR A 96 -7.07 22.56 2.77
N GLY A 97 -6.22 23.11 3.64
CA GLY A 97 -6.62 23.63 4.95
C GLY A 97 -5.61 23.38 6.06
N ASN A 98 -5.91 23.89 7.24
CA ASN A 98 -5.09 23.67 8.43
C ASN A 98 -5.48 22.35 9.08
N ASP A 99 -4.70 21.29 8.81
CA ASP A 99 -4.91 19.95 9.39
C ASP A 99 -4.03 19.71 10.64
N ALA A 100 -3.24 20.72 11.09
CA ALA A 100 -2.43 20.58 12.29
C ALA A 100 -3.33 20.42 13.53
N ASP A 101 -2.90 19.57 14.45
CA ASP A 101 -3.61 19.38 15.71
C ASP A 101 -3.26 20.49 16.69
N GLU A 102 -4.24 21.26 17.08
CA GLU A 102 -4.12 22.15 18.23
C GLU A 102 -4.00 21.27 19.49
N PHE A 103 -2.93 21.53 20.25
CA PHE A 103 -2.65 20.83 21.49
C PHE A 103 -2.64 21.81 22.65
N GLY A 104 -3.65 21.70 23.49
CA GLY A 104 -3.79 22.51 24.72
C GLY A 104 -3.65 21.68 25.99
N ALA A 105 -3.66 22.35 27.13
CA ALA A 105 -3.74 21.67 28.42
C ALA A 105 -5.02 20.83 28.50
N GLY A 106 -4.90 19.58 28.99
CA GLY A 106 -6.01 18.63 29.06
C GLY A 106 -6.30 17.85 27.76
N THR A 107 -5.46 18.00 26.74
CA THR A 107 -5.56 17.21 25.50
C THR A 107 -4.65 15.99 25.58
N GLU A 108 -5.18 14.80 25.24
CA GLU A 108 -4.44 13.55 25.15
C GLU A 108 -4.55 12.99 23.73
N ILE A 109 -3.42 12.61 23.13
CA ILE A 109 -3.38 12.00 21.82
C ILE A 109 -3.62 10.49 21.96
N VAL A 110 -4.57 9.97 21.22
CA VAL A 110 -4.91 8.55 21.21
C VAL A 110 -4.36 7.92 19.92
N PRO A 111 -3.34 7.05 20.01
CA PRO A 111 -2.81 6.36 18.84
C PRO A 111 -3.88 5.53 18.14
N ARG A 112 -3.95 5.62 16.80
CA ARG A 112 -4.87 4.84 15.98
C ARG A 112 -4.11 4.10 14.89
N PRO A 113 -4.55 2.88 14.51
CA PRO A 113 -3.93 2.15 13.43
C PRO A 113 -4.16 2.86 12.09
N SER A 114 -3.18 2.77 11.20
CA SER A 114 -3.25 3.21 9.81
C SER A 114 -2.94 2.06 8.86
N PHE A 115 -3.56 2.09 7.67
CA PHE A 115 -3.42 1.04 6.68
C PHE A 115 -3.18 1.64 5.30
N HIS A 116 -2.29 0.98 4.54
CA HIS A 116 -1.97 1.34 3.17
C HIS A 116 -1.92 0.07 2.33
N VAL A 117 -2.42 0.16 1.10
CA VAL A 117 -2.25 -0.89 0.10
C VAL A 117 -2.11 -0.24 -1.26
N GLY A 118 -1.24 -0.79 -2.10
CA GLY A 118 -1.02 -0.24 -3.44
C GLY A 118 -0.49 -1.28 -4.41
N PHE A 119 -0.80 -1.05 -5.68
CA PHE A 119 -0.25 -1.78 -6.81
C PHE A 119 0.66 -0.85 -7.59
N ARG A 120 1.87 -1.31 -7.83
CA ARG A 120 2.94 -0.54 -8.47
C ARG A 120 3.32 -1.19 -9.78
N HIS A 121 3.44 -0.37 -10.82
CA HIS A 121 3.90 -0.77 -12.13
C HIS A 121 5.18 -0.02 -12.48
N TYR A 122 6.27 -0.76 -12.73
CA TYR A 122 7.56 -0.23 -13.12
C TYR A 122 7.65 -0.08 -14.64
N PHE A 123 8.29 1.00 -15.10
CA PHE A 123 8.53 1.24 -16.52
C PHE A 123 9.81 0.57 -17.04
N THR A 124 10.69 0.19 -16.12
CA THR A 124 11.97 -0.48 -16.42
C THR A 124 11.81 -1.99 -16.42
N ASP A 125 12.57 -2.65 -17.29
CA ASP A 125 12.69 -4.10 -17.33
C ASP A 125 13.87 -4.53 -16.46
N ASP A 126 13.71 -4.49 -15.15
CA ASP A 126 14.71 -4.96 -14.20
C ASP A 126 14.19 -6.20 -13.46
N LEU A 127 15.11 -7.05 -13.00
CA LEU A 127 14.76 -8.20 -12.17
C LEU A 127 14.38 -7.79 -10.74
N GLU A 128 14.87 -6.64 -10.31
CA GLU A 128 14.64 -6.08 -8.99
C GLU A 128 13.63 -4.93 -9.04
N PRO A 129 12.87 -4.68 -7.97
CA PRO A 129 11.87 -3.61 -7.94
C PRO A 129 12.54 -2.24 -7.87
N GLN A 130 13.04 -1.75 -9.01
CA GLN A 130 13.71 -0.45 -9.13
C GLN A 130 13.35 0.28 -10.43
N GLY A 131 13.63 1.58 -10.45
CA GLY A 131 13.35 2.45 -11.59
C GLY A 131 12.12 3.31 -11.41
N GLY A 132 11.71 3.95 -12.51
CA GLY A 132 10.50 4.77 -12.56
C GLY A 132 9.23 3.92 -12.47
N TYR A 133 8.23 4.39 -11.74
CA TYR A 133 6.98 3.66 -11.57
C TYR A 133 5.77 4.58 -11.47
N VAL A 134 4.59 3.98 -11.69
CA VAL A 134 3.29 4.49 -11.25
C VAL A 134 2.71 3.54 -10.21
N GLN A 135 1.96 4.10 -9.25
CA GLN A 135 1.30 3.32 -8.22
C GLN A 135 -0.12 3.82 -8.04
N LEU A 136 -1.07 2.89 -7.95
CA LEU A 136 -2.42 3.13 -7.47
C LEU A 136 -2.56 2.50 -6.10
N GLY A 137 -3.17 3.21 -5.16
CA GLY A 137 -3.29 2.72 -3.80
C GLY A 137 -4.48 3.29 -3.05
N PHE A 138 -4.73 2.66 -1.92
CA PHE A 138 -5.71 3.09 -0.94
C PHE A 138 -5.01 3.26 0.41
N SER A 139 -5.44 4.25 1.19
CA SER A 139 -5.00 4.39 2.58
C SER A 139 -6.13 4.84 3.48
N HIS A 140 -6.11 4.32 4.70
CA HIS A 140 -7.01 4.68 5.78
C HIS A 140 -6.21 5.18 6.97
N LEU A 141 -6.55 6.37 7.46
CA LEU A 141 -5.87 7.08 8.53
C LEU A 141 -6.91 7.69 9.46
N THR A 142 -6.73 7.54 10.76
CA THR A 142 -7.58 8.19 11.75
C THR A 142 -6.68 8.89 12.79
N TYR A 143 -6.86 10.18 12.96
CA TYR A 143 -6.24 10.95 14.03
C TYR A 143 -7.27 11.17 15.13
N THR A 144 -6.91 10.87 16.37
CA THR A 144 -7.82 10.97 17.51
C THR A 144 -7.13 11.70 18.65
N LYS A 145 -7.83 12.68 19.23
CA LYS A 145 -7.44 13.31 20.47
C LYS A 145 -8.62 13.37 21.43
N ASP A 146 -8.35 13.13 22.68
CA ASP A 146 -9.32 13.25 23.78
C ASP A 146 -9.05 14.59 24.49
N ILE A 147 -10.10 15.39 24.68
CA ILE A 147 -10.06 16.72 25.27
C ILE A 147 -10.87 16.67 26.56
N ARG A 148 -10.21 16.91 27.70
CA ARG A 148 -10.90 17.07 28.98
C ARG A 148 -11.58 18.43 29.05
N THR A 149 -12.86 18.44 29.37
CA THR A 149 -13.61 19.68 29.53
C THR A 149 -13.16 20.43 30.80
N LYS A 150 -13.29 21.74 30.78
CA LYS A 150 -12.99 22.60 31.93
C LYS A 150 -14.29 23.07 32.60
N GLY A 151 -14.26 23.08 33.92
CA GLY A 151 -15.34 23.66 34.73
C GLY A 151 -15.28 25.20 34.77
N PRO A 152 -16.23 25.83 35.45
CA PRO A 152 -16.31 27.30 35.53
C PRO A 152 -15.06 27.97 36.10
N THR A 153 -14.34 27.28 36.98
CA THR A 153 -13.10 27.79 37.61
C THR A 153 -11.84 27.48 36.80
N GLY A 154 -11.99 26.84 35.62
CA GLY A 154 -10.88 26.43 34.77
C GLY A 154 -10.23 25.09 35.17
N GLU A 155 -10.72 24.42 36.18
CA GLU A 155 -10.28 23.09 36.59
C GLU A 155 -10.80 22.01 35.59
N PHE A 156 -10.01 20.95 35.39
CA PHE A 156 -10.39 19.88 34.50
C PHE A 156 -11.48 19.00 35.12
N SER A 157 -12.52 18.74 34.33
CA SER A 157 -13.59 17.82 34.63
C SER A 157 -13.20 16.39 34.23
N ASP A 158 -13.93 15.41 34.78
CA ASP A 158 -13.84 14.01 34.33
C ASP A 158 -14.50 13.75 32.97
N VAL A 159 -15.19 14.76 32.42
CA VAL A 159 -15.84 14.64 31.10
C VAL A 159 -14.81 14.81 30.00
N VAL A 160 -14.70 13.78 29.14
CA VAL A 160 -13.79 13.75 28.02
C VAL A 160 -14.59 13.81 26.71
N LEU A 161 -14.24 14.73 25.85
CA LEU A 161 -14.78 14.85 24.49
C LEU A 161 -13.75 14.37 23.49
N ARG A 162 -14.18 13.63 22.47
CA ARG A 162 -13.31 13.06 21.45
C ARG A 162 -13.37 13.85 20.16
N ASP A 163 -12.22 14.34 19.73
CA ASP A 163 -11.99 14.91 18.41
C ASP A 163 -11.37 13.82 17.52
N GLU A 164 -11.96 13.57 16.35
CA GLU A 164 -11.52 12.52 15.46
C GLU A 164 -11.56 13.00 14.00
N ARG A 165 -10.49 12.71 13.26
CA ARG A 165 -10.38 13.01 11.83
C ARG A 165 -9.99 11.75 11.08
N THR A 166 -10.91 11.25 10.28
CA THR A 166 -10.71 10.03 9.47
C THR A 166 -10.55 10.41 8.01
N TYR A 167 -9.51 9.87 7.38
CA TYR A 167 -9.19 10.05 5.97
C TYR A 167 -9.19 8.71 5.26
N ASN A 168 -9.97 8.61 4.19
CA ASN A 168 -9.94 7.50 3.24
C ASN A 168 -9.46 8.07 1.91
N ASP A 169 -8.27 7.68 1.48
CA ASP A 169 -7.62 8.21 0.30
C ASP A 169 -7.49 7.15 -0.78
N VAL A 170 -7.98 7.45 -1.98
CA VAL A 170 -7.57 6.74 -3.19
C VAL A 170 -6.45 7.54 -3.83
N ARG A 171 -5.26 6.94 -3.93
CA ARG A 171 -4.00 7.63 -4.25
C ARG A 171 -3.43 7.16 -5.58
N SER A 172 -2.90 8.12 -6.35
CA SER A 172 -2.09 7.85 -7.53
C SER A 172 -0.73 8.52 -7.37
N TYR A 173 0.34 7.74 -7.53
CA TYR A 173 1.71 8.21 -7.38
C TYR A 173 2.49 8.00 -8.66
N ILE A 174 3.46 8.89 -8.88
CA ILE A 174 4.59 8.69 -9.78
C ILE A 174 5.84 8.79 -8.92
N GLY A 175 6.77 7.87 -9.10
CA GLY A 175 7.99 7.87 -8.31
C GLY A 175 9.15 7.19 -9.00
N TYR A 176 10.27 7.22 -8.31
CA TYR A 176 11.49 6.55 -8.72
C TYR A 176 12.09 5.82 -7.51
N GLN A 177 12.31 4.53 -7.67
CA GLN A 177 12.90 3.66 -6.67
C GLN A 177 14.30 3.25 -7.09
N LEU A 178 15.26 3.42 -6.22
CA LEU A 178 16.67 3.13 -6.46
C LEU A 178 17.17 2.13 -5.41
N LEU A 179 17.66 0.99 -5.87
CA LEU A 179 18.37 0.02 -5.06
C LEU A 179 19.88 0.32 -5.14
N SER A 180 20.55 0.32 -4.00
CA SER A 180 21.99 0.53 -3.95
C SER A 180 22.74 -0.71 -4.47
N SER A 181 23.67 -0.53 -5.38
CA SER A 181 24.47 -1.62 -5.97
C SER A 181 25.41 -2.32 -4.99
N ASN A 182 25.77 -1.67 -3.88
CA ASN A 182 26.74 -2.18 -2.91
C ASN A 182 26.07 -2.64 -1.60
N SER A 183 24.78 -2.44 -1.48
CA SER A 183 24.02 -2.78 -0.27
C SER A 183 22.56 -2.91 -0.64
N ASN A 184 21.81 -3.67 0.14
CA ASN A 184 20.36 -3.82 -0.12
C ASN A 184 19.52 -2.61 0.33
N TRP A 185 20.16 -1.44 0.54
CA TRP A 185 19.45 -0.21 0.85
C TRP A 185 18.70 0.32 -0.35
N MET A 186 17.51 0.82 -0.08
CA MET A 186 16.61 1.32 -1.10
C MET A 186 16.11 2.71 -0.75
N TRP A 187 16.07 3.56 -1.77
CA TRP A 187 15.49 4.90 -1.75
C TRP A 187 14.31 4.96 -2.70
N ASP A 188 13.21 5.53 -2.26
CA ASP A 188 11.98 5.64 -3.04
C ASP A 188 11.45 7.07 -2.87
N VAL A 189 11.53 7.86 -3.94
CA VAL A 189 11.04 9.24 -3.97
C VAL A 189 9.80 9.28 -4.85
N TYR A 190 8.73 9.86 -4.32
CA TYR A 190 7.46 9.88 -5.04
C TYR A 190 6.69 11.17 -4.82
N GLY A 191 5.82 11.47 -5.79
CA GLY A 191 4.81 12.51 -5.70
C GLY A 191 3.50 12.02 -6.30
N GLY A 192 2.40 12.59 -5.87
CA GLY A 192 1.12 12.15 -6.36
C GLY A 192 -0.07 12.95 -5.86
N VAL A 193 -1.22 12.48 -6.28
CA VAL A 193 -2.51 13.06 -5.93
C VAL A 193 -3.41 12.00 -5.31
N ALA A 194 -4.32 12.43 -4.46
CA ALA A 194 -5.37 11.58 -3.93
C ALA A 194 -6.73 12.25 -4.01
N TYR A 195 -7.72 11.41 -4.23
CA TYR A 195 -9.09 11.72 -3.89
C TYR A 195 -9.32 11.29 -2.44
N ARG A 196 -9.61 12.25 -1.58
CA ARG A 196 -9.75 12.11 -0.13
C ARG A 196 -11.20 12.25 0.29
N ASP A 197 -11.76 11.22 0.91
CA ASP A 197 -13.01 11.29 1.67
C ASP A 197 -12.64 11.54 3.14
N ARG A 198 -13.06 12.69 3.68
CA ARG A 198 -12.72 13.15 5.02
C ARG A 198 -13.96 13.18 5.89
N TYR A 199 -13.87 12.56 7.05
CA TYR A 199 -14.88 12.63 8.09
C TYR A 199 -14.24 13.23 9.34
N ASN A 200 -14.78 14.35 9.81
CA ASN A 200 -14.29 15.08 10.96
C ASN A 200 -15.35 15.14 12.06
N VAL A 201 -14.92 14.89 13.27
CA VAL A 201 -15.63 15.21 14.51
C VAL A 201 -14.73 16.17 15.27
N ILE A 202 -15.01 17.47 15.19
CA ILE A 202 -14.17 18.52 15.75
C ILE A 202 -14.81 19.05 17.02
N VAL A 203 -14.04 19.11 18.10
CA VAL A 203 -14.44 19.70 19.37
C VAL A 203 -13.90 21.13 19.45
N ASN A 204 -14.79 22.10 19.43
CA ASN A 204 -14.46 23.51 19.57
C ASN A 204 -14.71 23.95 21.02
N GLU A 205 -13.64 24.39 21.69
CA GLU A 205 -13.72 25.04 23.00
C GLU A 205 -13.93 26.55 22.79
N ARG A 206 -14.97 27.11 23.41
CA ARG A 206 -15.25 28.53 23.42
C ARG A 206 -15.40 29.04 24.82
N LEU A 207 -14.67 30.10 25.15
CA LEU A 207 -14.79 30.80 26.41
C LEU A 207 -15.92 31.83 26.28
N ASP A 208 -16.97 31.68 27.07
CA ASP A 208 -18.04 32.69 27.18
C ASP A 208 -17.71 33.71 28.30
N LEU A 209 -17.31 34.88 27.87
CA LEU A 209 -16.96 35.99 28.73
C LEU A 209 -18.16 36.84 29.18
N THR A 210 -19.35 36.56 28.64
CA THR A 210 -20.57 37.34 28.92
C THR A 210 -21.34 36.81 30.12
N THR A 211 -21.00 35.60 30.60
CA THR A 211 -21.60 34.99 31.79
C THR A 211 -20.75 35.19 33.03
N ASP A 212 -21.41 35.43 34.17
CA ASP A 212 -20.76 35.46 35.49
C ASP A 212 -21.31 34.30 36.34
N PRO A 213 -20.48 33.28 36.70
CA PRO A 213 -19.07 33.10 36.39
C PRO A 213 -18.82 32.76 34.89
N ILE A 214 -17.62 33.09 34.41
CA ILE A 214 -17.12 32.75 33.08
C ILE A 214 -17.29 31.23 32.83
N ARG A 215 -17.80 30.84 31.68
CA ARG A 215 -18.04 29.44 31.36
C ARG A 215 -17.32 28.99 30.10
N TYR A 216 -16.77 27.78 30.14
CA TYR A 216 -16.30 27.08 28.95
C TYR A 216 -17.47 26.35 28.29
N THR A 217 -17.67 26.61 27.01
CA THR A 217 -18.69 25.96 26.20
C THR A 217 -18.01 25.11 25.16
N TYR A 218 -18.47 23.86 25.02
CA TYR A 218 -17.91 22.91 24.04
C TYR A 218 -18.98 22.60 23.00
N THR A 219 -18.62 22.74 21.73
CA THR A 219 -19.46 22.34 20.60
C THR A 219 -18.78 21.23 19.84
N VAL A 220 -19.54 20.21 19.47
CA VAL A 220 -19.05 19.08 18.69
C VAL A 220 -19.64 19.19 17.30
N ASP A 221 -18.79 19.54 16.35
CA ASP A 221 -19.18 19.69 14.94
C ASP A 221 -18.77 18.44 14.16
N LYS A 222 -19.73 17.89 13.40
CA LYS A 222 -19.50 16.75 12.50
C LYS A 222 -19.59 17.22 11.08
N SER A 223 -18.54 16.97 10.31
CA SER A 223 -18.50 17.28 8.89
C SER A 223 -17.99 16.11 8.07
N LYS A 224 -18.52 15.98 6.87
CA LYS A 224 -18.03 15.07 5.85
C LYS A 224 -17.81 15.86 4.58
N ASP A 225 -16.62 15.79 4.04
CA ASP A 225 -16.24 16.46 2.81
C ASP A 225 -15.29 15.62 1.96
N GLN A 226 -15.22 15.98 0.69
CA GLN A 226 -14.36 15.34 -0.29
C GLN A 226 -13.43 16.38 -0.87
N THR A 227 -12.15 16.02 -0.98
CA THR A 227 -11.12 16.95 -1.45
C THR A 227 -10.03 16.23 -2.24
N VAL A 228 -9.28 16.99 -3.03
CA VAL A 228 -8.08 16.52 -3.69
C VAL A 228 -6.87 16.89 -2.82
N ALA A 229 -6.05 15.92 -2.50
CA ALA A 229 -4.82 16.13 -1.74
C ALA A 229 -3.59 15.81 -2.60
N PHE A 230 -2.49 16.55 -2.37
CA PHE A 230 -1.21 16.34 -3.02
C PHE A 230 -0.22 15.74 -2.03
N PHE A 231 0.64 14.85 -2.51
CA PHE A 231 1.63 14.16 -1.69
C PHE A 231 3.01 14.26 -2.31
N LEU A 232 3.98 14.46 -1.44
CA LEU A 232 5.39 14.23 -1.72
C LEU A 232 5.93 13.34 -0.60
N GLY A 233 6.80 12.40 -0.93
CA GLY A 233 7.35 11.51 0.06
C GLY A 233 8.68 10.91 -0.33
N VAL A 234 9.41 10.48 0.69
CA VAL A 234 10.65 9.74 0.55
C VAL A 234 10.55 8.53 1.47
N LYS A 235 10.65 7.34 0.91
CA LYS A 235 10.77 6.11 1.70
C LYS A 235 12.20 5.62 1.65
N VAL A 236 12.65 5.08 2.76
CA VAL A 236 13.96 4.43 2.89
C VAL A 236 13.69 3.00 3.33
N GLY A 237 14.39 2.04 2.75
CA GLY A 237 14.13 0.64 3.02
C GLY A 237 15.33 -0.26 2.79
N MET A 238 15.09 -1.54 3.00
CA MET A 238 16.06 -2.61 2.77
C MET A 238 15.37 -3.74 2.00
N GLY A 239 16.05 -4.22 0.96
CA GLY A 239 15.62 -5.36 0.15
C GLY A 239 16.19 -6.70 0.64
N PHE A 240 15.48 -7.80 0.37
CA PHE A 240 15.90 -9.17 0.65
C PHE A 240 15.15 -10.18 -0.20
#